data_ab1d5a2bcba99e56db5593c4b1feefb9
#
_entry.id   ab1d5a2bcba99e56db5593c4b1feefb9
#
_cell.length_a   1.000
_cell.length_b   1.000
_cell.length_c   1.000
_cell.angle_alpha   90.00
_cell.angle_beta   90.00
_cell.angle_gamma   90.00
#
_symmetry.space_group_name_H-M   'P 1'
#
loop_
_entity.id
_entity.type
_entity.pdbx_description
1 polymer ?
#
loop_
_entity_poly.entity_id
_entity_poly.type
_entity_poly.pdbx_seq_one_letter_code
_entity_poly.pdbx_strand_id
1 'polypeptide(L)'
;MKIVETAADKIFFTSDIHFGHKWLLDFNKRPFNSVEEMDNIIIKNWNDTVPIDALIFVLGDIGETDDKRILEIFSQLNGTKILMRGNHDTIFKHGTLQDIFTEIHDLLEIEIFDAIEYQYQKIVLCHYPMFDWNNFHEGSWQLFGHIHTRELPEFTTLNTKLFAQQYDVGVDGNSFRPISYYEVKNIIKKQMQQNCFKQTNYY
;
A
#
# COMPACT_ATOMS: atom_id res chain seq x y z
N MET A 1 -19.02 0.87 -4.95
CA MET A 1 -17.71 1.33 -5.47
C MET A 1 -17.66 2.85 -5.40
N LYS A 2 -16.58 3.41 -4.90
CA LYS A 2 -16.39 4.87 -4.69
C LYS A 2 -15.60 5.45 -5.87
N ILE A 3 -16.15 6.45 -6.57
CA ILE A 3 -15.39 7.20 -7.57
C ILE A 3 -14.44 8.15 -6.83
N VAL A 4 -13.15 8.10 -7.19
CA VAL A 4 -12.13 9.00 -6.63
C VAL A 4 -12.02 10.22 -7.53
N GLU A 5 -12.35 11.40 -7.00
CA GLU A 5 -12.34 12.66 -7.74
C GLU A 5 -10.93 13.25 -7.91
N THR A 6 -9.97 12.82 -7.07
CA THR A 6 -8.57 13.23 -7.18
C THR A 6 -7.95 12.72 -8.47
N ALA A 7 -7.20 13.56 -9.17
CA ALA A 7 -6.49 13.18 -10.40
C ALA A 7 -5.51 12.03 -10.15
N ALA A 8 -5.40 11.09 -11.09
CA ALA A 8 -4.66 9.85 -10.94
C ALA A 8 -3.15 10.05 -10.62
N ASP A 9 -2.55 11.14 -11.08
CA ASP A 9 -1.15 11.50 -10.80
C ASP A 9 -0.93 11.98 -9.35
N LYS A 10 -2.01 12.28 -8.61
CA LYS A 10 -2.00 12.65 -7.20
C LYS A 10 -2.53 11.55 -6.27
N ILE A 11 -2.65 10.33 -6.76
CA ILE A 11 -3.10 9.17 -5.96
C ILE A 11 -1.92 8.27 -5.65
N PHE A 12 -1.76 7.95 -4.35
CA PHE A 12 -0.68 7.13 -3.82
C PHE A 12 -1.24 6.01 -2.93
N PHE A 13 -0.42 4.97 -2.75
CA PHE A 13 -0.73 3.82 -1.90
C PHE A 13 0.49 3.47 -1.05
N THR A 14 0.26 2.93 0.14
CA THR A 14 1.29 2.37 1.01
C THR A 14 0.68 1.39 2.01
N SER A 15 1.49 0.57 2.66
CA SER A 15 1.12 -0.34 3.75
C SER A 15 2.33 -0.71 4.59
N ASP A 16 2.08 -1.35 5.73
CA ASP A 16 3.10 -2.00 6.57
C ASP A 16 4.25 -1.06 6.96
N ILE A 17 3.91 0.16 7.30
CA ILE A 17 4.86 1.21 7.66
C ILE A 17 5.56 0.84 8.97
N HIS A 18 4.76 0.44 9.97
CA HIS A 18 5.20 0.01 11.29
C HIS A 18 6.10 1.02 12.00
N PHE A 19 5.70 2.28 12.05
CA PHE A 19 6.40 3.29 12.83
C PHE A 19 6.56 2.86 14.29
N GLY A 20 7.77 3.02 14.85
CA GLY A 20 8.07 2.65 16.22
C GLY A 20 8.33 1.16 16.46
N HIS A 21 8.17 0.28 15.48
CA HIS A 21 8.19 -1.17 15.63
C HIS A 21 9.61 -1.76 15.57
N LYS A 22 10.26 -1.88 16.74
CA LYS A 22 11.65 -2.36 16.85
C LYS A 22 11.86 -3.79 16.33
N TRP A 23 10.92 -4.69 16.63
CA TRP A 23 11.05 -6.10 16.25
C TRP A 23 11.19 -6.33 14.73
N LEU A 24 10.58 -5.45 13.91
CA LEU A 24 10.68 -5.54 12.45
C LEU A 24 12.07 -5.28 11.88
N LEU A 25 12.94 -4.56 12.59
CA LEU A 25 14.33 -4.39 12.15
C LEU A 25 15.03 -5.76 12.04
N ASP A 26 14.82 -6.62 13.02
CA ASP A 26 15.45 -7.94 13.08
C ASP A 26 14.69 -8.98 12.23
N PHE A 27 13.36 -9.04 12.37
CA PHE A 27 12.53 -10.04 11.72
C PHE A 27 12.47 -9.83 10.20
N ASN A 28 12.17 -8.62 9.76
CA ASN A 28 12.13 -8.31 8.33
C ASN A 28 13.48 -7.86 7.76
N LYS A 29 14.54 -7.86 8.55
CA LYS A 29 15.88 -7.41 8.13
C LYS A 29 15.83 -6.05 7.42
N ARG A 30 15.06 -5.11 7.96
CA ARG A 30 15.03 -3.74 7.42
C ARG A 30 16.43 -3.11 7.56
N PRO A 31 16.95 -2.42 6.56
CA PRO A 31 18.35 -1.96 6.50
C PRO A 31 18.59 -0.68 7.32
N PHE A 32 18.12 -0.65 8.58
CA PHE A 32 18.26 0.48 9.49
C PHE A 32 18.93 0.04 10.79
N ASN A 33 19.71 0.92 11.40
CA ASN A 33 20.44 0.64 12.65
C ASN A 33 19.58 0.87 13.90
N SER A 34 18.50 1.66 13.78
CA SER A 34 17.57 1.94 14.88
C SER A 34 16.17 2.24 14.37
N VAL A 35 15.19 2.19 15.28
CA VAL A 35 13.81 2.57 15.00
C VAL A 35 13.70 4.03 14.59
N GLU A 36 14.44 4.91 15.27
CA GLU A 36 14.46 6.34 14.99
C GLU A 36 15.00 6.63 13.59
N GLU A 37 16.05 5.90 13.16
CA GLU A 37 16.56 5.99 11.80
C GLU A 37 15.53 5.55 10.78
N MET A 38 14.89 4.40 11.02
CA MET A 38 13.81 3.86 10.18
C MET A 38 12.67 4.86 10.03
N ASP A 39 12.13 5.35 11.15
CA ASP A 39 11.01 6.30 11.17
C ASP A 39 11.37 7.58 10.39
N ASN A 40 12.53 8.15 10.66
CA ASN A 40 12.98 9.38 10.00
C ASN A 40 13.17 9.21 8.48
N ILE A 41 13.72 8.08 8.06
CA ILE A 41 13.91 7.79 6.63
C ILE A 41 12.56 7.58 5.94
N ILE A 42 11.63 6.85 6.56
CA ILE A 42 10.29 6.65 6.00
C ILE A 42 9.52 7.97 5.91
N ILE A 43 9.55 8.81 6.95
CA ILE A 43 8.92 10.15 6.94
C ILE A 43 9.51 11.00 5.80
N LYS A 44 10.83 11.02 5.66
CA LYS A 44 11.50 11.74 4.58
C LYS A 44 11.06 11.23 3.21
N ASN A 45 11.14 9.92 2.99
CA ASN A 45 10.80 9.29 1.72
C ASN A 45 9.33 9.50 1.35
N TRP A 46 8.43 9.48 2.36
CA TRP A 46 7.02 9.79 2.17
C TRP A 46 6.85 11.22 1.64
N ASN A 47 7.43 12.20 2.33
CA ASN A 47 7.27 13.61 1.98
C ASN A 47 7.98 14.01 0.68
N ASP A 48 9.07 13.32 0.33
CA ASP A 48 9.73 13.49 -0.97
C ASP A 48 8.89 12.91 -2.14
N THR A 49 8.02 11.92 -1.85
CA THR A 49 7.23 11.20 -2.86
C THR A 49 5.81 11.75 -2.99
N VAL A 50 5.14 12.07 -1.88
CA VAL A 50 3.72 12.44 -1.81
C VAL A 50 3.58 13.96 -1.76
N PRO A 51 2.95 14.60 -2.76
CA PRO A 51 2.61 16.02 -2.71
C PRO A 51 1.63 16.34 -1.56
N ILE A 52 1.67 17.61 -1.08
CA ILE A 52 0.81 18.04 0.03
C ILE A 52 -0.70 17.96 -0.29
N ASP A 53 -1.05 18.10 -1.57
CA ASP A 53 -2.42 18.06 -2.08
C ASP A 53 -2.80 16.70 -2.69
N ALA A 54 -2.01 15.65 -2.40
CA ALA A 54 -2.29 14.28 -2.84
C ALA A 54 -3.31 13.57 -1.95
N LEU A 55 -3.90 12.50 -2.50
CA LEU A 55 -4.69 11.51 -1.76
C LEU A 55 -3.87 10.23 -1.62
N ILE A 56 -3.75 9.72 -0.40
CA ILE A 56 -3.03 8.48 -0.13
C ILE A 56 -3.91 7.47 0.59
N PHE A 57 -3.94 6.26 0.06
CA PHE A 57 -4.56 5.09 0.69
C PHE A 57 -3.49 4.31 1.46
N VAL A 58 -3.68 4.20 2.77
CA VAL A 58 -2.83 3.45 3.69
C VAL A 58 -3.51 2.11 3.98
N LEU A 59 -2.90 1.02 3.55
CA LEU A 59 -3.50 -0.31 3.62
C LEU A 59 -3.07 -1.06 4.90
N GLY A 60 -3.04 -0.34 6.03
CA GLY A 60 -2.89 -0.88 7.37
C GLY A 60 -1.46 -1.00 7.88
N ASP A 61 -1.39 -1.43 9.14
CA ASP A 61 -0.17 -1.64 9.90
C ASP A 61 0.72 -0.38 9.94
N ILE A 62 0.11 0.72 10.45
CA ILE A 62 0.73 2.04 10.47
C ILE A 62 1.86 2.17 11.49
N GLY A 63 1.82 1.41 12.60
CA GLY A 63 2.85 1.50 13.62
C GLY A 63 2.61 0.60 14.83
N GLU A 64 3.61 0.55 15.70
CA GLU A 64 3.55 -0.07 17.02
C GLU A 64 4.21 0.87 18.04
N THR A 65 3.43 1.90 18.44
CA THR A 65 3.83 2.96 19.36
C THR A 65 2.61 3.50 20.10
N ASP A 66 2.77 4.47 20.99
CA ASP A 66 1.63 5.10 21.66
C ASP A 66 0.88 6.09 20.75
N ASP A 67 -0.37 6.39 21.14
CA ASP A 67 -1.27 7.30 20.40
C ASP A 67 -0.64 8.68 20.15
N LYS A 68 0.11 9.23 21.11
CA LYS A 68 0.73 10.55 20.99
C LYS A 68 1.83 10.55 19.92
N ARG A 69 2.69 9.55 19.96
CA ARG A 69 3.79 9.42 18.99
C ARG A 69 3.27 9.20 17.57
N ILE A 70 2.24 8.40 17.38
CA ILE A 70 1.69 8.18 16.04
C ILE A 70 1.04 9.45 15.48
N LEU A 71 0.33 10.24 16.31
CA LEU A 71 -0.20 11.56 15.94
C LEU A 71 0.92 12.54 15.53
N GLU A 72 2.01 12.61 16.32
CA GLU A 72 3.17 13.44 16.01
C GLU A 72 3.79 13.06 14.65
N ILE A 73 3.93 11.78 14.36
CA ILE A 73 4.48 11.30 13.08
C ILE A 73 3.53 11.68 11.94
N PHE A 74 2.26 11.30 12.01
CA PHE A 74 1.31 11.52 10.92
C PHE A 74 0.99 12.99 10.65
N SER A 75 1.17 13.87 11.65
CA SER A 75 1.04 15.33 11.47
C SER A 75 2.11 15.92 10.53
N GLN A 76 3.24 15.24 10.35
CA GLN A 76 4.33 15.65 9.47
C GLN A 76 4.21 15.11 8.04
N LEU A 77 3.32 14.13 7.82
CA LEU A 77 3.18 13.43 6.54
C LEU A 77 2.25 14.16 5.59
N ASN A 78 2.69 14.38 4.36
CA ASN A 78 1.92 15.02 3.30
C ASN A 78 0.69 14.19 2.89
N GLY A 79 -0.27 14.85 2.27
CA GLY A 79 -1.44 14.27 1.63
C GLY A 79 -2.62 14.00 2.57
N THR A 80 -3.81 13.96 2.01
CA THR A 80 -5.04 13.48 2.67
C THR A 80 -5.01 11.96 2.74
N LYS A 81 -5.31 11.38 3.91
CA LYS A 81 -5.07 9.96 4.19
C LYS A 81 -6.38 9.22 4.44
N ILE A 82 -6.54 8.04 3.80
CA ILE A 82 -7.63 7.09 4.03
C ILE A 82 -7.02 5.75 4.48
N LEU A 83 -7.55 5.17 5.55
CA LEU A 83 -7.03 3.93 6.14
C LEU A 83 -7.89 2.71 5.76
N MET A 84 -7.26 1.65 5.28
CA MET A 84 -7.77 0.27 5.39
C MET A 84 -7.07 -0.37 6.59
N ARG A 85 -7.82 -0.77 7.63
CA ARG A 85 -7.22 -1.27 8.87
C ARG A 85 -6.45 -2.57 8.66
N GLY A 86 -5.24 -2.61 9.23
CA GLY A 86 -4.43 -3.82 9.37
C GLY A 86 -4.60 -4.47 10.75
N ASN A 87 -3.94 -5.61 10.94
CA ASN A 87 -4.04 -6.36 12.21
C ASN A 87 -3.32 -5.67 13.38
N HIS A 88 -2.30 -4.86 13.13
CA HIS A 88 -1.60 -4.09 14.17
C HIS A 88 -2.29 -2.78 14.53
N ASP A 89 -3.21 -2.26 13.71
CA ASP A 89 -3.87 -0.97 13.96
C ASP A 89 -4.87 -0.99 15.13
N THR A 90 -5.20 -2.17 15.65
CA THR A 90 -6.08 -2.36 16.81
C THR A 90 -5.50 -1.83 18.13
N ILE A 91 -4.19 -1.55 18.19
CA ILE A 91 -3.55 -0.97 19.37
C ILE A 91 -3.92 0.50 19.58
N PHE A 92 -4.29 1.22 18.50
CA PHE A 92 -4.65 2.62 18.56
C PHE A 92 -6.12 2.82 18.93
N LYS A 93 -6.39 3.87 19.72
CA LYS A 93 -7.77 4.26 20.01
C LYS A 93 -8.46 4.73 18.75
N HIS A 94 -9.76 4.44 18.64
CA HIS A 94 -10.55 4.84 17.48
C HIS A 94 -10.50 6.36 17.24
N GLY A 95 -10.56 7.19 18.28
CA GLY A 95 -10.43 8.65 18.18
C GLY A 95 -9.07 9.06 17.58
N THR A 96 -7.97 8.43 18.00
CA THR A 96 -6.63 8.69 17.45
C THR A 96 -6.56 8.45 15.95
N LEU A 97 -7.14 7.34 15.46
CA LEU A 97 -7.18 7.07 14.02
C LEU A 97 -8.06 8.07 13.27
N GLN A 98 -9.17 8.53 13.87
CA GLN A 98 -10.04 9.57 13.27
C GLN A 98 -9.38 10.95 13.19
N ASP A 99 -8.43 11.25 14.08
CA ASP A 99 -7.65 12.50 14.01
C ASP A 99 -6.60 12.48 12.87
N ILE A 100 -6.21 11.28 12.42
CA ILE A 100 -5.21 11.09 11.35
C ILE A 100 -5.87 10.92 9.98
N PHE A 101 -6.91 10.09 9.90
CA PHE A 101 -7.50 9.60 8.66
C PHE A 101 -8.89 10.21 8.42
N THR A 102 -9.13 10.70 7.22
CA THR A 102 -10.44 11.23 6.83
C THR A 102 -11.51 10.14 6.71
N GLU A 103 -11.10 8.94 6.39
CA GLU A 103 -11.95 7.75 6.32
C GLU A 103 -11.19 6.53 6.81
N ILE A 104 -11.93 5.58 7.42
CA ILE A 104 -11.38 4.31 7.93
C ILE A 104 -12.29 3.17 7.48
N HIS A 105 -11.71 2.17 6.81
CA HIS A 105 -12.41 1.01 6.27
C HIS A 105 -11.66 -0.28 6.62
N ASP A 106 -12.30 -1.43 6.44
CA ASP A 106 -11.65 -2.75 6.44
C ASP A 106 -11.38 -3.22 4.99
N LEU A 107 -12.26 -2.81 4.08
CA LEU A 107 -12.16 -3.01 2.64
C LEU A 107 -12.83 -1.83 1.94
N LEU A 108 -12.22 -1.34 0.86
CA LEU A 108 -12.79 -0.27 0.05
C LEU A 108 -12.64 -0.60 -1.44
N GLU A 109 -13.72 -0.46 -2.18
CA GLU A 109 -13.71 -0.56 -3.64
C GLU A 109 -13.75 0.84 -4.25
N ILE A 110 -12.78 1.15 -5.10
CA ILE A 110 -12.63 2.46 -5.74
C ILE A 110 -12.57 2.36 -7.27
N GLU A 111 -12.91 3.47 -7.92
CA GLU A 111 -12.68 3.71 -9.34
C GLU A 111 -11.84 4.98 -9.50
N ILE A 112 -10.74 4.87 -10.24
CA ILE A 112 -9.85 5.98 -10.57
C ILE A 112 -9.94 6.24 -12.07
N PHE A 113 -10.24 7.48 -12.46
CA PHE A 113 -10.19 7.88 -13.86
C PHE A 113 -8.75 8.04 -14.33
N ASP A 114 -8.33 7.19 -15.24
CA ASP A 114 -7.02 7.26 -15.88
C ASP A 114 -7.08 8.17 -17.12
N ALA A 115 -6.56 9.39 -16.97
CA ALA A 115 -6.58 10.38 -18.04
C ALA A 115 -5.68 10.02 -19.24
N ILE A 116 -4.69 9.11 -19.07
CA ILE A 116 -3.80 8.67 -20.16
C ILE A 116 -4.54 7.66 -21.07
N GLU A 117 -5.27 6.71 -20.48
CA GLU A 117 -6.00 5.68 -21.23
C GLU A 117 -7.48 6.02 -21.42
N TYR A 118 -7.92 7.14 -20.85
CA TYR A 118 -9.30 7.63 -20.91
C TYR A 118 -10.35 6.60 -20.46
N GLN A 119 -10.06 5.92 -19.34
CA GLN A 119 -10.92 4.89 -18.77
C GLN A 119 -10.86 4.88 -17.25
N TYR A 120 -11.88 4.25 -16.63
CA TYR A 120 -11.86 4.00 -15.19
C TYR A 120 -11.16 2.68 -14.88
N GLN A 121 -10.22 2.73 -13.91
CA GLN A 121 -9.63 1.54 -13.33
C GLN A 121 -10.30 1.22 -11.99
N LYS A 122 -10.88 0.03 -11.90
CA LYS A 122 -11.45 -0.52 -10.66
C LYS A 122 -10.36 -1.14 -9.80
N ILE A 123 -10.36 -0.81 -8.51
CA ILE A 123 -9.36 -1.31 -7.56
C ILE A 123 -10.06 -1.70 -6.25
N VAL A 124 -9.73 -2.87 -5.73
CA VAL A 124 -10.13 -3.32 -4.38
C VAL A 124 -8.94 -3.13 -3.44
N LEU A 125 -9.16 -2.38 -2.37
CA LEU A 125 -8.18 -2.07 -1.33
C LEU A 125 -8.53 -2.85 -0.06
N CYS A 126 -7.59 -3.66 0.42
CA CYS A 126 -7.71 -4.41 1.66
C CYS A 126 -6.30 -4.65 2.21
N HIS A 127 -6.15 -4.71 3.53
CA HIS A 127 -4.84 -5.03 4.12
C HIS A 127 -4.32 -6.41 3.70
N TYR A 128 -5.21 -7.39 3.57
CA TYR A 128 -4.84 -8.79 3.25
C TYR A 128 -4.91 -9.09 1.76
N PRO A 129 -4.00 -9.94 1.20
CA PRO A 129 -4.15 -10.47 -0.14
C PRO A 129 -5.38 -11.37 -0.23
N MET A 130 -6.14 -11.25 -1.30
CA MET A 130 -7.41 -11.97 -1.51
C MET A 130 -7.23 -13.06 -2.56
N PHE A 131 -7.96 -14.17 -2.38
CA PHE A 131 -8.02 -15.24 -3.37
C PHE A 131 -8.95 -14.89 -4.55
N ASP A 132 -9.98 -14.10 -4.29
CA ASP A 132 -10.95 -13.60 -5.27
C ASP A 132 -11.53 -12.26 -4.78
N TRP A 133 -11.88 -11.37 -5.70
CA TRP A 133 -12.42 -10.05 -5.39
C TRP A 133 -13.35 -9.53 -6.48
N ASN A 134 -14.11 -8.49 -6.20
CA ASN A 134 -15.09 -7.94 -7.09
C ASN A 134 -14.48 -7.47 -8.43
N ASN A 135 -15.11 -7.84 -9.54
CA ASN A 135 -14.67 -7.55 -10.91
C ASN A 135 -13.28 -8.12 -11.28
N PHE A 136 -12.81 -9.19 -10.62
CA PHE A 136 -11.53 -9.85 -10.95
C PHE A 136 -11.44 -10.20 -12.44
N HIS A 137 -12.46 -10.86 -13.00
CA HIS A 137 -12.50 -11.26 -14.41
C HIS A 137 -12.69 -10.09 -15.38
N GLU A 138 -13.07 -8.92 -14.88
CA GLU A 138 -13.21 -7.67 -15.64
C GLU A 138 -11.96 -6.78 -15.58
N GLY A 139 -10.86 -7.28 -15.01
CA GLY A 139 -9.58 -6.58 -14.97
C GLY A 139 -9.42 -5.62 -13.79
N SER A 140 -10.24 -5.73 -12.73
CA SER A 140 -10.00 -4.96 -11.50
C SER A 140 -8.70 -5.41 -10.83
N TRP A 141 -8.03 -4.46 -10.16
CA TRP A 141 -6.83 -4.74 -9.37
C TRP A 141 -7.18 -4.97 -7.90
N GLN A 142 -6.33 -5.70 -7.19
CA GLN A 142 -6.36 -5.80 -5.75
C GLN A 142 -5.01 -5.32 -5.20
N LEU A 143 -5.04 -4.26 -4.37
CA LEU A 143 -3.87 -3.76 -3.67
C LEU A 143 -3.97 -4.14 -2.19
N PHE A 144 -2.83 -4.55 -1.62
CA PHE A 144 -2.77 -5.11 -0.28
C PHE A 144 -1.41 -4.83 0.38
N GLY A 145 -1.26 -5.30 1.61
CA GLY A 145 -0.03 -5.32 2.39
C GLY A 145 0.14 -6.64 3.13
N HIS A 146 0.46 -6.62 4.42
CA HIS A 146 0.49 -7.74 5.36
C HIS A 146 1.62 -8.76 5.15
N ILE A 147 1.91 -9.17 3.93
CA ILE A 147 2.88 -10.24 3.65
C ILE A 147 4.32 -9.74 3.48
N HIS A 148 4.52 -8.43 3.54
CA HIS A 148 5.85 -7.77 3.45
C HIS A 148 6.68 -8.30 2.28
N THR A 149 6.11 -8.32 1.09
CA THR A 149 6.74 -8.85 -0.12
C THR A 149 8.06 -8.16 -0.42
N ARG A 150 9.13 -8.93 -0.61
CA ARG A 150 10.46 -8.45 -0.96
C ARG A 150 11.06 -9.31 -2.07
N GLU A 151 12.09 -8.76 -2.75
CA GLU A 151 12.94 -9.52 -3.66
C GLU A 151 13.97 -10.38 -2.88
N LEU A 152 13.50 -11.15 -1.89
CA LEU A 152 14.33 -12.08 -1.13
C LEU A 152 13.92 -13.53 -1.45
N PRO A 153 14.85 -14.48 -1.48
CA PRO A 153 14.56 -15.88 -1.84
C PRO A 153 13.45 -16.53 -1.02
N GLU A 154 13.35 -16.21 0.27
CA GLU A 154 12.33 -16.72 1.18
C GLU A 154 10.90 -16.29 0.83
N PHE A 155 10.71 -15.16 0.13
CA PHE A 155 9.40 -14.66 -0.28
C PHE A 155 8.99 -15.09 -1.70
N THR A 156 9.88 -15.71 -2.46
CA THR A 156 9.60 -16.12 -3.85
C THR A 156 8.39 -17.05 -3.95
N THR A 157 8.19 -17.93 -2.96
CA THR A 157 7.05 -18.87 -2.93
C THR A 157 5.71 -18.16 -2.74
N LEU A 158 5.66 -17.09 -1.95
CA LEU A 158 4.44 -16.27 -1.77
C LEU A 158 4.12 -15.51 -3.04
N ASN A 159 5.11 -14.86 -3.65
CA ASN A 159 4.95 -14.10 -4.89
C ASN A 159 4.43 -14.95 -6.06
N THR A 160 4.77 -16.24 -6.11
CA THR A 160 4.27 -17.15 -7.16
C THR A 160 2.81 -17.54 -6.99
N LYS A 161 2.17 -17.25 -5.85
CA LYS A 161 0.76 -17.54 -5.58
C LYS A 161 -0.16 -16.32 -5.85
N LEU A 162 0.41 -15.15 -6.09
CA LEU A 162 -0.36 -13.94 -6.37
C LEU A 162 -0.83 -13.92 -7.82
N PHE A 163 -1.99 -13.32 -8.04
CA PHE A 163 -2.48 -13.05 -9.40
C PHE A 163 -1.75 -11.85 -9.99
N ALA A 164 -1.70 -11.79 -11.33
CA ALA A 164 -1.04 -10.70 -12.05
C ALA A 164 -1.65 -9.31 -11.82
N GLN A 165 -2.90 -9.27 -11.36
CA GLN A 165 -3.66 -8.05 -11.03
C GLN A 165 -3.51 -7.64 -9.55
N GLN A 166 -2.72 -8.37 -8.77
CA GLN A 166 -2.43 -8.06 -7.37
C GLN A 166 -1.09 -7.38 -7.22
N TYR A 167 -1.01 -6.44 -6.27
CA TYR A 167 0.25 -5.81 -5.89
C TYR A 167 0.31 -5.48 -4.40
N ASP A 168 1.42 -5.85 -3.76
CA ASP A 168 1.74 -5.47 -2.38
C ASP A 168 2.33 -4.05 -2.37
N VAL A 169 1.59 -3.12 -1.76
CA VAL A 169 2.00 -1.71 -1.64
C VAL A 169 2.78 -1.43 -0.36
N GLY A 170 3.15 -2.47 0.39
CA GLY A 170 3.96 -2.38 1.60
C GLY A 170 5.31 -1.71 1.34
N VAL A 171 5.78 -0.92 2.30
CA VAL A 171 7.02 -0.14 2.18
C VAL A 171 8.25 -1.01 1.95
N ASP A 172 8.23 -2.26 2.43
CA ASP A 172 9.36 -3.19 2.32
C ASP A 172 9.72 -3.52 0.87
N GLY A 173 8.73 -3.68 -0.01
CA GLY A 173 8.90 -3.92 -1.45
C GLY A 173 9.04 -2.63 -2.27
N ASN A 174 8.80 -1.46 -1.67
CA ASN A 174 8.70 -0.19 -2.37
C ASN A 174 9.75 0.85 -1.91
N SER A 175 10.95 0.41 -1.57
CA SER A 175 12.08 1.28 -1.17
C SER A 175 11.73 2.21 0.00
N PHE A 176 10.93 1.74 0.96
CA PHE A 176 10.47 2.47 2.15
C PHE A 176 9.79 3.81 1.83
N ARG A 177 8.97 3.84 0.77
CA ARG A 177 8.17 5.00 0.35
C ARG A 177 6.79 4.59 -0.16
N PRO A 178 5.81 5.51 -0.16
CA PRO A 178 4.57 5.31 -0.91
C PRO A 178 4.80 5.14 -2.41
N ILE A 179 3.88 4.45 -3.08
CA ILE A 179 3.92 4.21 -4.52
C ILE A 179 2.74 4.91 -5.21
N SER A 180 2.97 5.56 -6.35
CA SER A 180 1.94 6.26 -7.11
C SER A 180 1.05 5.29 -7.91
N TYR A 181 -0.16 5.75 -8.27
CA TYR A 181 -1.08 5.01 -9.14
C TYR A 181 -0.40 4.57 -10.45
N TYR A 182 0.36 5.45 -11.09
CA TYR A 182 1.01 5.10 -12.36
C TYR A 182 2.17 4.13 -12.22
N GLU A 183 2.88 4.12 -11.10
CA GLU A 183 3.89 3.09 -10.82
C GLU A 183 3.22 1.73 -10.64
N VAL A 184 2.15 1.64 -9.82
CA VAL A 184 1.34 0.42 -9.65
C VAL A 184 0.82 -0.08 -11.00
N LYS A 185 0.24 0.80 -11.80
CA LYS A 185 -0.25 0.49 -13.15
C LYS A 185 0.83 -0.15 -14.03
N ASN A 186 2.03 0.44 -14.04
CA ASN A 186 3.15 -0.07 -14.84
C ASN A 186 3.61 -1.45 -14.36
N ILE A 187 3.63 -1.69 -13.04
CA ILE A 187 3.99 -2.98 -12.46
C ILE A 187 2.96 -4.04 -12.85
N ILE A 188 1.67 -3.78 -12.60
CA ILE A 188 0.59 -4.73 -12.93
C ILE A 188 0.55 -5.05 -14.43
N LYS A 189 0.71 -4.05 -15.29
CA LYS A 189 0.80 -4.29 -16.74
C LYS A 189 1.95 -5.24 -17.11
N LYS A 190 3.13 -5.06 -16.50
CA LYS A 190 4.27 -5.97 -16.71
C LYS A 190 3.97 -7.39 -16.22
N GLN A 191 3.35 -7.53 -15.04
CA GLN A 191 2.95 -8.83 -14.48
C GLN A 191 1.96 -9.56 -15.40
N MET A 192 0.95 -8.85 -15.91
CA MET A 192 -0.05 -9.41 -16.83
C MET A 192 0.59 -9.85 -18.15
N GLN A 193 1.51 -9.08 -18.73
CA GLN A 193 2.24 -9.45 -19.94
C GLN A 193 3.09 -10.71 -19.75
N GLN A 194 3.82 -10.81 -18.64
CA GLN A 194 4.66 -11.98 -18.32
C GLN A 194 3.83 -13.25 -18.13
N ASN A 195 2.63 -13.15 -17.51
CA ASN A 195 1.74 -14.31 -17.35
C ASN A 195 1.07 -14.73 -18.67
N CYS A 196 0.78 -13.82 -19.59
CA CYS A 196 0.31 -14.14 -20.93
C CYS A 196 1.33 -15.01 -21.69
N PHE A 197 2.62 -14.69 -21.60
CA PHE A 197 3.69 -15.47 -22.24
C PHE A 197 3.89 -16.87 -21.62
N LYS A 198 3.59 -17.05 -20.30
CA LYS A 198 3.67 -18.35 -19.66
C LYS A 198 2.53 -19.30 -20.07
N GLN A 199 1.34 -18.78 -20.33
CA GLN A 199 0.17 -19.57 -20.77
C GLN A 199 0.28 -20.03 -22.24
N THR A 200 0.97 -19.29 -23.11
CA THR A 200 1.17 -19.66 -24.52
C THR A 200 2.20 -20.76 -24.75
N ASN A 201 2.98 -21.14 -23.76
CA ASN A 201 4.00 -22.21 -23.87
C ASN A 201 3.53 -23.59 -23.36
N TYR A 202 2.24 -23.77 -23.10
CA TYR A 202 1.65 -25.05 -22.66
C TYR A 202 0.68 -25.67 -23.66
N TYR A 203 0.77 -25.29 -24.95
CA TYR A 203 0.05 -25.95 -26.06
C TYR A 203 1.02 -26.42 -27.13
#